data_20dccd96b2811192e40b6f631323c649
#
_entry.id   20dccd96b2811192e40b6f631323c649
#
_cell.length_a   1.000
_cell.length_b   1.000
_cell.length_c   1.000
_cell.angle_alpha   90.00
_cell.angle_beta   90.00
_cell.angle_gamma   90.00
#
_symmetry.space_group_name_H-M   'P 1'
#
loop_
_entity.id
_entity.type
_entity.pdbx_description
1 polymer ?
#
loop_
_entity_poly.entity_id
_entity_poly.type
_entity_poly.pdbx_seq_one_letter_code
_entity_poly.pdbx_strand_id
1 'polypeptide(L)'
;MENSWTNDGKDYEVGLTLFSNTNKTFDYTFEARYSEKTKEAFTFRFNMKLNDWFTYEGNFDKLGNQKHKVGVDKIFDLKHPLEKVETLDSCRVKIITFIDLNDNNICDEDEPRIDNVKVKVGGKEVLTDKRGEGMLYGIPNHIVYDLNPTIRKPSFVLGNNKIKIRGTTSSTLVAYIPVKPLLTLTGIVNVDSSLNKTLNEKIAMFGEILIKVKDISGKVLDMAIPDETGIFEISGLLPKKYYLEIIYTGIDKNFEKYEEIIQLSYFDKTDGNMFVVNLLENAISLNKKGEYEVE
;
A
#
# COMPACT_ATOMS: atom_id res chain seq x y z
N MET A 1 13.90 40.10 2.93
CA MET A 1 14.86 41.17 3.23
C MET A 1 14.09 42.24 3.96
N GLU A 2 14.45 42.52 5.18
CA GLU A 2 13.80 43.56 6.00
C GLU A 2 14.84 44.62 6.34
N ASN A 3 14.47 45.88 6.19
CA ASN A 3 15.30 47.03 6.60
C ASN A 3 14.58 47.69 7.79
N SER A 4 15.25 47.77 8.92
CA SER A 4 14.76 48.52 10.08
C SER A 4 15.52 49.81 10.26
N TRP A 5 14.80 50.90 10.49
CA TRP A 5 15.36 52.21 10.78
C TRP A 5 14.73 52.79 12.02
N THR A 6 15.50 53.07 13.04
CA THR A 6 15.03 53.74 14.24
C THR A 6 15.87 54.99 14.48
N ASN A 7 15.22 56.15 14.65
CA ASN A 7 15.84 57.43 14.99
C ASN A 7 15.26 57.91 16.31
N ASP A 8 16.07 57.89 17.35
CA ASP A 8 15.70 58.35 18.69
C ASP A 8 16.40 59.69 19.02
N GLY A 9 16.39 60.62 18.05
CA GLY A 9 16.81 62.03 18.18
C GLY A 9 18.31 62.32 18.28
N LYS A 10 19.17 61.33 18.49
CA LYS A 10 20.64 61.45 18.49
C LYS A 10 21.41 60.20 18.11
N ASP A 11 20.75 59.07 17.86
CA ASP A 11 21.39 57.81 17.57
C ASP A 11 20.78 57.15 16.34
N TYR A 12 21.58 56.72 15.41
CA TYR A 12 21.12 56.00 14.21
C TYR A 12 21.43 54.52 14.34
N GLU A 13 20.44 53.67 14.16
CA GLU A 13 20.62 52.25 14.00
C GLU A 13 20.11 51.84 12.62
N VAL A 14 20.97 51.24 11.82
CA VAL A 14 20.60 50.71 10.50
C VAL A 14 20.87 49.20 10.51
N GLY A 15 19.85 48.44 10.23
CA GLY A 15 19.95 46.98 10.18
C GLY A 15 19.54 46.43 8.80
N LEU A 16 20.31 45.45 8.32
CA LEU A 16 19.97 44.64 7.17
C LEU A 16 19.81 43.19 7.63
N THR A 17 18.65 42.61 7.41
CA THR A 17 18.38 41.21 7.72
C THR A 17 18.11 40.46 6.42
N LEU A 18 18.93 39.44 6.16
CA LEU A 18 18.74 38.51 5.06
C LEU A 18 18.31 37.16 5.66
N PHE A 19 17.19 36.64 5.21
CA PHE A 19 16.73 35.31 5.62
C PHE A 19 16.41 34.48 4.40
N SER A 20 16.60 33.19 4.54
CA SER A 20 16.16 32.19 3.56
C SER A 20 15.25 31.20 4.27
N ASN A 21 14.04 31.09 3.77
CA ASN A 21 13.04 30.12 4.23
C ASN A 21 12.66 29.20 3.06
N THR A 22 13.69 28.60 2.45
CA THR A 22 13.50 27.86 1.19
C THR A 22 13.17 26.39 1.38
N ASN A 23 13.46 25.83 2.57
CA ASN A 23 13.11 24.44 2.87
C ASN A 23 13.00 24.22 4.37
N LYS A 24 12.08 23.38 4.81
CA LYS A 24 11.94 22.92 6.21
C LYS A 24 13.21 22.26 6.78
N THR A 25 14.22 22.06 5.95
CA THR A 25 15.45 21.33 6.26
C THR A 25 16.60 22.26 6.66
N PHE A 26 16.61 23.48 6.14
CA PHE A 26 17.71 24.42 6.34
C PHE A 26 17.21 25.86 6.33
N ASP A 27 17.34 26.53 7.48
CA ASP A 27 17.02 27.94 7.63
C ASP A 27 18.29 28.69 8.02
N TYR A 28 18.50 29.87 7.47
CA TYR A 28 19.55 30.77 7.91
C TYR A 28 19.06 32.20 7.94
N THR A 29 19.62 32.95 8.90
CA THR A 29 19.42 34.38 9.02
C THR A 29 20.79 35.04 9.14
N PHE A 30 21.04 36.03 8.30
CA PHE A 30 22.18 36.91 8.40
C PHE A 30 21.68 38.31 8.75
N GLU A 31 22.22 38.90 9.80
CA GLU A 31 21.88 40.21 10.28
C GLU A 31 23.14 41.06 10.41
N ALA A 32 23.12 42.22 9.80
CA ALA A 32 24.17 43.24 9.96
C ALA A 32 23.53 44.49 10.56
N ARG A 33 24.04 44.96 11.67
CA ARG A 33 23.58 46.20 12.34
C ARG A 33 24.73 47.19 12.48
N TYR A 34 24.43 48.46 12.23
CA TYR A 34 25.26 49.57 12.54
C TYR A 34 24.55 50.46 13.57
N SER A 35 25.23 50.78 14.68
CA SER A 35 24.72 51.67 15.72
C SER A 35 25.81 52.68 16.10
N GLU A 36 25.44 53.96 16.11
CA GLU A 36 26.35 55.04 16.48
C GLU A 36 26.46 55.21 18.01
N LYS A 37 25.48 54.70 18.74
CA LYS A 37 25.38 54.83 20.21
C LYS A 37 26.35 53.98 20.98
N THR A 38 26.60 52.78 20.46
CA THR A 38 27.59 51.88 21.04
C THR A 38 28.91 52.07 20.31
N LYS A 39 29.99 52.17 21.05
CA LYS A 39 31.33 52.20 20.45
C LYS A 39 31.60 50.98 19.55
N GLU A 40 30.68 50.06 19.49
CA GLU A 40 30.59 48.90 18.62
C GLU A 40 29.82 49.26 17.34
N ALA A 41 30.46 50.00 16.47
CA ALA A 41 29.79 50.57 15.29
C ALA A 41 29.24 49.54 14.28
N PHE A 42 29.65 48.29 14.37
CA PHE A 42 29.23 47.22 13.46
C PHE A 42 29.11 45.90 14.19
N THR A 43 27.94 45.25 14.12
CA THR A 43 27.72 43.88 14.60
C THR A 43 27.18 43.03 13.48
N PHE A 44 27.74 41.84 13.33
CA PHE A 44 27.25 40.82 12.43
C PHE A 44 26.75 39.65 13.25
N ARG A 45 25.54 39.22 12.96
CA ARG A 45 24.95 38.02 13.53
C ARG A 45 24.60 37.04 12.42
N PHE A 46 25.00 35.79 12.58
CA PHE A 46 24.66 34.72 11.69
C PHE A 46 23.99 33.62 12.50
N ASN A 47 22.76 33.26 12.12
CA ASN A 47 22.06 32.15 12.70
C ASN A 47 21.80 31.11 11.62
N MET A 48 22.01 29.86 11.93
CA MET A 48 21.77 28.73 11.05
C MET A 48 21.02 27.67 11.83
N LYS A 49 19.97 27.12 11.23
CA LYS A 49 19.18 26.01 11.76
C LYS A 49 19.10 24.91 10.73
N LEU A 50 19.53 23.71 11.08
CA LEU A 50 19.52 22.53 10.22
C LEU A 50 18.59 21.47 10.80
N ASN A 51 17.59 21.05 10.03
CA ASN A 51 16.64 19.98 10.41
C ASN A 51 16.03 20.11 11.81
N ASP A 52 15.80 21.34 12.30
CA ASP A 52 15.28 21.62 13.64
C ASP A 52 16.07 21.07 14.82
N TRP A 53 17.25 20.48 14.61
CA TRP A 53 18.05 19.86 15.66
C TRP A 53 19.44 20.45 15.85
N PHE A 54 19.95 21.18 14.88
CA PHE A 54 21.24 21.84 14.97
C PHE A 54 21.04 23.35 14.81
N THR A 55 21.56 24.12 15.73
CA THR A 55 21.57 25.57 15.67
C THR A 55 22.97 26.09 15.84
N TYR A 56 23.32 27.05 15.02
CA TYR A 56 24.55 27.80 15.15
C TYR A 56 24.24 29.29 15.17
N GLU A 57 24.80 30.01 16.15
CA GLU A 57 24.71 31.45 16.29
C GLU A 57 26.12 32.02 16.38
N GLY A 58 26.49 32.87 15.46
CA GLY A 58 27.77 33.58 15.43
C GLY A 58 27.54 35.09 15.52
N ASN A 59 28.17 35.75 16.49
CA ASN A 59 28.18 37.18 16.63
C ASN A 59 29.62 37.71 16.47
N PHE A 60 29.79 38.75 15.68
CA PHE A 60 31.09 39.40 15.42
C PHE A 60 30.91 40.91 15.61
N ASP A 61 31.82 41.53 16.31
CA ASP A 61 31.81 42.99 16.48
C ASP A 61 33.04 43.65 15.80
N LYS A 62 33.01 44.93 15.71
CA LYS A 62 34.10 45.75 15.10
C LYS A 62 35.44 45.64 15.85
N LEU A 63 35.38 45.28 17.12
CA LEU A 63 36.59 45.14 17.96
C LEU A 63 37.25 43.79 17.80
N GLY A 64 36.71 42.92 16.94
CA GLY A 64 37.19 41.59 16.72
C GLY A 64 36.74 40.57 17.77
N ASN A 65 35.82 40.97 18.66
CA ASN A 65 35.24 40.03 19.58
C ASN A 65 34.31 39.06 18.82
N GLN A 66 34.46 37.80 19.10
CA GLN A 66 33.67 36.73 18.50
C GLN A 66 32.96 35.91 19.57
N LYS A 67 31.69 35.67 19.35
CA LYS A 67 30.91 34.81 20.22
C LYS A 67 30.20 33.77 19.38
N HIS A 68 30.49 32.52 19.64
CA HIS A 68 29.90 31.41 18.95
C HIS A 68 29.05 30.60 19.93
N LYS A 69 27.84 30.23 19.52
CA LYS A 69 26.96 29.34 20.25
C LYS A 69 26.54 28.22 19.31
N VAL A 70 26.79 26.99 19.72
CA VAL A 70 26.33 25.81 19.03
C VAL A 70 25.30 25.13 19.92
N GLY A 71 24.14 24.90 19.37
CA GLY A 71 23.08 24.13 20.03
C GLY A 71 22.80 22.84 19.24
N VAL A 72 22.68 21.76 19.96
CA VAL A 72 22.21 20.48 19.44
C VAL A 72 21.05 20.05 20.30
N ASP A 73 19.86 20.05 19.71
CA ASP A 73 18.62 19.66 20.35
C ASP A 73 18.00 18.53 19.54
N LYS A 74 18.54 17.32 19.73
CA LYS A 74 18.06 16.12 19.05
C LYS A 74 17.98 14.94 19.99
N ILE A 75 16.82 14.29 19.95
CA ILE A 75 16.63 12.98 20.53
C ILE A 75 17.11 11.96 19.50
N PHE A 76 18.16 11.22 19.85
CA PHE A 76 18.73 10.20 18.99
C PHE A 76 18.05 8.85 19.24
N ASP A 77 17.57 8.22 18.17
CA ASP A 77 17.31 6.78 18.19
C ASP A 77 18.65 6.07 17.98
N LEU A 78 19.07 5.26 18.95
CA LEU A 78 20.35 4.54 18.87
C LEU A 78 20.44 3.57 17.69
N LYS A 79 19.31 3.08 17.22
CA LYS A 79 19.25 2.18 16.05
C LYS A 79 19.23 2.94 14.73
N HIS A 80 18.67 4.15 14.72
CA HIS A 80 18.49 4.97 13.52
C HIS A 80 18.87 6.43 13.82
N PRO A 81 20.15 6.74 14.05
CA PRO A 81 20.59 8.04 14.57
C PRO A 81 20.33 9.24 13.63
N LEU A 82 20.14 8.98 12.34
CA LEU A 82 19.87 10.02 11.34
C LEU A 82 18.38 10.30 11.11
N GLU A 83 17.50 9.46 11.66
CA GLU A 83 16.08 9.66 11.50
C GLU A 83 15.51 10.67 12.51
N LYS A 84 14.50 11.42 12.06
CA LYS A 84 13.83 12.44 12.89
C LYS A 84 12.98 11.78 13.97
N VAL A 85 13.32 11.98 15.23
CA VAL A 85 12.46 11.67 16.38
C VAL A 85 11.84 12.98 16.86
N GLU A 86 10.51 13.13 16.73
CA GLU A 86 9.86 14.41 16.99
C GLU A 86 9.76 14.74 18.49
N THR A 87 9.46 13.75 19.33
CA THR A 87 9.37 13.91 20.81
C THR A 87 9.57 12.58 21.51
N LEU A 88 9.89 12.62 22.81
CA LEU A 88 9.98 11.41 23.66
C LEU A 88 8.62 10.71 23.82
N ASP A 89 7.53 11.45 23.67
CA ASP A 89 6.16 10.95 23.83
C ASP A 89 5.57 10.40 22.52
N SER A 90 6.38 10.23 21.50
CA SER A 90 5.94 9.75 20.19
C SER A 90 6.72 8.53 19.71
N CYS A 91 6.11 7.77 18.83
CA CYS A 91 6.74 6.67 18.12
C CYS A 91 6.59 6.83 16.61
N ARG A 92 7.34 6.02 15.89
CA ARG A 92 7.22 5.86 14.44
C ARG A 92 6.48 4.57 14.12
N VAL A 93 5.72 4.59 13.05
CA VAL A 93 5.04 3.39 12.56
C VAL A 93 5.47 3.15 11.12
N LYS A 94 6.26 2.09 10.92
CA LYS A 94 6.58 1.58 9.59
C LYS A 94 5.46 0.67 9.15
N ILE A 95 4.81 1.02 8.06
CA ILE A 95 3.78 0.22 7.41
C ILE A 95 4.45 -0.62 6.33
N ILE A 96 4.12 -1.89 6.28
CA ILE A 96 4.55 -2.81 5.24
C ILE A 96 3.30 -3.49 4.69
N THR A 97 3.06 -3.32 3.39
CA THR A 97 1.92 -3.93 2.69
C THR A 97 2.40 -5.03 1.76
N PHE A 98 1.74 -6.17 1.79
CA PHE A 98 2.14 -7.36 1.03
C PHE A 98 0.91 -8.12 0.51
N ILE A 99 1.13 -8.93 -0.52
CA ILE A 99 0.09 -9.78 -1.10
C ILE A 99 0.13 -11.12 -0.37
N ASP A 100 -0.86 -11.35 0.49
CA ASP A 100 -1.03 -12.60 1.23
C ASP A 100 -1.57 -13.67 0.29
N LEU A 101 -0.69 -14.56 -0.14
CA LEU A 101 -0.98 -15.58 -1.15
C LEU A 101 -1.51 -16.89 -0.54
N ASN A 102 -1.19 -17.15 0.71
CA ASN A 102 -1.53 -18.39 1.40
C ASN A 102 -2.60 -18.23 2.48
N ASP A 103 -3.14 -17.01 2.65
CA ASP A 103 -4.22 -16.66 3.59
C ASP A 103 -3.83 -16.84 5.07
N ASN A 104 -2.53 -16.73 5.39
CA ASN A 104 -2.03 -16.86 6.76
C ASN A 104 -1.94 -15.53 7.52
N ASN A 105 -2.07 -14.38 6.83
CA ASN A 105 -1.89 -13.01 7.32
C ASN A 105 -0.47 -12.73 7.88
N ILE A 106 0.50 -13.53 7.54
CA ILE A 106 1.91 -13.38 7.89
C ILE A 106 2.66 -12.97 6.63
N CYS A 107 3.58 -12.03 6.77
CA CYS A 107 4.38 -11.59 5.64
C CYS A 107 5.55 -12.55 5.42
N ASP A 108 5.42 -13.45 4.48
CA ASP A 108 6.46 -14.42 4.11
C ASP A 108 7.48 -13.80 3.13
N GLU A 109 8.66 -14.42 3.01
CA GLU A 109 9.76 -13.88 2.19
C GLU A 109 9.47 -13.86 0.69
N ASP A 110 8.68 -14.81 0.22
CA ASP A 110 8.27 -14.98 -1.19
C ASP A 110 7.05 -14.14 -1.57
N GLU A 111 6.42 -13.48 -0.60
CA GLU A 111 5.21 -12.69 -0.85
C GLU A 111 5.54 -11.30 -1.41
N PRO A 112 4.91 -10.96 -2.57
CA PRO A 112 5.16 -9.68 -3.22
C PRO A 112 4.67 -8.49 -2.38
N ARG A 113 5.39 -7.38 -2.44
CA ARG A 113 4.97 -6.10 -1.86
C ARG A 113 3.97 -5.41 -2.77
N ILE A 114 3.06 -4.63 -2.18
CA ILE A 114 2.05 -3.88 -2.92
C ILE A 114 2.05 -2.40 -2.52
N ASP A 115 2.04 -1.53 -3.54
CA ASP A 115 1.99 -0.09 -3.40
C ASP A 115 0.56 0.47 -3.35
N ASN A 116 0.46 1.77 -3.12
CA ASN A 116 -0.80 2.52 -3.17
C ASN A 116 -1.86 2.05 -2.15
N VAL A 117 -1.43 1.49 -1.03
CA VAL A 117 -2.29 1.25 0.12
C VAL A 117 -2.22 2.46 1.04
N LYS A 118 -3.34 3.10 1.25
CA LYS A 118 -3.47 4.26 2.13
C LYS A 118 -3.80 3.77 3.54
N VAL A 119 -3.01 4.19 4.52
CA VAL A 119 -3.18 3.79 5.92
C VAL A 119 -3.35 5.01 6.80
N LYS A 120 -4.36 5.01 7.66
CA LYS A 120 -4.62 6.06 8.63
C LYS A 120 -4.37 5.56 10.05
N VAL A 121 -3.67 6.37 10.85
CA VAL A 121 -3.35 6.07 12.25
C VAL A 121 -3.34 7.39 13.03
N GLY A 122 -4.12 7.51 14.09
CA GLY A 122 -4.09 8.68 14.99
C GLY A 122 -4.29 10.02 14.29
N GLY A 123 -5.13 10.07 13.25
CA GLY A 123 -5.37 11.27 12.44
C GLY A 123 -4.33 11.57 11.37
N LYS A 124 -3.22 10.84 11.34
CA LYS A 124 -2.20 10.90 10.28
C LYS A 124 -2.46 9.84 9.22
N GLU A 125 -1.98 10.09 7.99
CA GLU A 125 -2.11 9.14 6.90
C GLU A 125 -0.81 9.00 6.11
N VAL A 126 -0.61 7.82 5.54
CA VAL A 126 0.50 7.52 4.63
C VAL A 126 0.00 6.67 3.47
N LEU A 127 0.62 6.85 2.32
CA LEU A 127 0.47 6.00 1.15
C LEU A 127 1.74 5.17 0.98
N THR A 128 1.60 3.85 0.82
CA THR A 128 2.76 2.99 0.61
C THR A 128 3.38 3.18 -0.77
N ASP A 129 4.70 3.14 -0.83
CA ASP A 129 5.50 3.30 -2.04
C ASP A 129 5.58 1.99 -2.87
N LYS A 130 6.39 2.00 -3.94
CA LYS A 130 6.61 0.83 -4.81
C LYS A 130 7.22 -0.39 -4.11
N ARG A 131 7.81 -0.19 -2.92
CA ARG A 131 8.33 -1.27 -2.08
C ARG A 131 7.30 -1.78 -1.08
N GLY A 132 6.06 -1.26 -1.15
CA GLY A 132 5.02 -1.54 -0.19
C GLY A 132 5.29 -0.93 1.19
N GLU A 133 6.13 0.09 1.28
CA GLU A 133 6.52 0.69 2.54
C GLU A 133 5.94 2.10 2.72
N GLY A 134 5.57 2.42 3.95
CA GLY A 134 5.17 3.77 4.34
C GLY A 134 5.62 4.06 5.77
N MET A 135 5.90 5.33 6.09
CA MET A 135 6.35 5.73 7.41
C MET A 135 5.44 6.84 7.96
N LEU A 136 4.95 6.62 9.15
CA LEU A 136 4.23 7.62 9.95
C LEU A 136 5.08 8.05 11.12
N TYR A 137 5.20 9.35 11.30
CA TYR A 137 6.00 9.97 12.37
C TYR A 137 5.10 10.65 13.40
N GLY A 138 5.61 10.79 14.63
CA GLY A 138 4.94 11.54 15.70
C GLY A 138 3.59 10.96 16.09
N ILE A 139 3.47 9.63 16.15
CA ILE A 139 2.28 8.96 16.68
C ILE A 139 2.41 8.92 18.20
N PRO A 140 1.49 9.53 18.97
CA PRO A 140 1.57 9.55 20.43
C PRO A 140 1.69 8.15 21.04
N ASN A 141 2.54 8.03 22.06
CA ASN A 141 2.77 6.78 22.79
C ASN A 141 1.61 6.43 23.71
N HIS A 142 1.61 5.20 24.22
CA HIS A 142 0.70 4.70 25.26
C HIS A 142 -0.78 4.63 24.87
N ILE A 143 -1.14 5.02 23.66
CA ILE A 143 -2.48 4.90 23.11
C ILE A 143 -2.52 3.71 22.16
N VAL A 144 -3.62 2.97 22.17
CA VAL A 144 -3.89 1.92 21.19
C VAL A 144 -4.60 2.54 20.01
N TYR A 145 -4.04 2.39 18.83
CA TYR A 145 -4.62 2.87 17.58
C TYR A 145 -5.09 1.72 16.72
N ASP A 146 -6.26 1.88 16.13
CA ASP A 146 -6.69 1.04 15.02
C ASP A 146 -6.06 1.56 13.72
N LEU A 147 -5.42 0.66 12.97
CA LEU A 147 -4.99 0.95 11.62
C LEU A 147 -6.20 0.82 10.69
N ASN A 148 -6.45 1.86 9.91
CA ASN A 148 -7.51 1.87 8.93
C ASN A 148 -6.92 1.88 7.52
N PRO A 149 -6.53 0.71 6.98
CA PRO A 149 -6.04 0.60 5.63
C PRO A 149 -7.17 0.75 4.62
N THR A 150 -6.87 1.31 3.46
CA THR A 150 -7.75 1.37 2.29
C THR A 150 -6.94 1.12 1.03
N ILE A 151 -7.48 0.31 0.13
CA ILE A 151 -6.87 0.01 -1.15
C ILE A 151 -7.77 0.51 -2.28
N ARG A 152 -7.17 1.09 -3.32
CA ARG A 152 -7.90 1.61 -4.50
C ARG A 152 -7.75 0.74 -5.74
N LYS A 153 -7.11 -0.41 -5.62
CA LYS A 153 -6.93 -1.36 -6.71
C LYS A 153 -8.09 -2.36 -6.69
N PRO A 154 -8.96 -2.39 -7.72
CA PRO A 154 -10.17 -3.22 -7.71
C PRO A 154 -9.87 -4.73 -7.67
N SER A 155 -8.70 -5.14 -8.18
CA SER A 155 -8.26 -6.54 -8.15
C SER A 155 -7.72 -7.01 -6.79
N PHE A 156 -7.91 -6.24 -5.72
CA PHE A 156 -7.39 -6.56 -4.41
C PHE A 156 -8.38 -6.19 -3.30
N VAL A 157 -8.38 -6.98 -2.24
CA VAL A 157 -9.10 -6.71 -0.99
C VAL A 157 -8.16 -6.75 0.20
N LEU A 158 -8.51 -6.07 1.26
CA LEU A 158 -7.76 -6.14 2.52
C LEU A 158 -8.01 -7.47 3.21
N GLY A 159 -6.94 -8.13 3.68
CA GLY A 159 -7.04 -9.38 4.41
C GLY A 159 -7.62 -9.20 5.80
N ASN A 160 -6.87 -8.64 6.73
CA ASN A 160 -7.32 -8.36 8.08
C ASN A 160 -7.52 -6.85 8.28
N ASN A 161 -8.74 -6.44 8.59
CA ASN A 161 -9.10 -5.02 8.75
C ASN A 161 -8.91 -4.49 10.19
N LYS A 162 -8.59 -5.36 11.16
CA LYS A 162 -8.54 -5.01 12.58
C LYS A 162 -7.11 -5.09 13.15
N ILE A 163 -6.19 -4.35 12.56
CA ILE A 163 -4.82 -4.28 13.04
C ILE A 163 -4.74 -3.18 14.10
N LYS A 164 -4.30 -3.54 15.31
CA LYS A 164 -4.09 -2.60 16.42
C LYS A 164 -2.62 -2.46 16.73
N ILE A 165 -2.19 -1.23 16.98
CA ILE A 165 -0.82 -0.94 17.41
C ILE A 165 -0.83 -0.14 18.71
N ARG A 166 0.17 -0.35 19.52
CA ARG A 166 0.45 0.45 20.72
C ARG A 166 1.90 0.86 20.73
N GLY A 167 2.15 2.15 20.62
CA GLY A 167 3.48 2.72 20.65
C GLY A 167 4.13 2.66 22.03
N THR A 168 5.42 2.48 22.03
CA THR A 168 6.29 2.69 23.19
C THR A 168 7.24 3.83 22.89
N THR A 169 7.78 4.46 23.93
CA THR A 169 8.65 5.64 23.82
C THR A 169 9.76 5.46 22.80
N SER A 170 9.89 6.39 21.88
CA SER A 170 10.96 6.46 20.86
C SER A 170 11.16 5.19 20.01
N SER A 171 10.15 4.33 19.91
CA SER A 171 10.24 3.08 19.17
C SER A 171 9.78 3.24 17.71
N THR A 172 10.30 2.38 16.84
CA THR A 172 9.73 2.13 15.52
C THR A 172 8.93 0.85 15.60
N LEU A 173 7.61 0.98 15.43
CA LEU A 173 6.72 -0.16 15.28
C LEU A 173 6.65 -0.56 13.83
N VAL A 174 6.57 -1.86 13.55
CA VAL A 174 6.32 -2.36 12.20
C VAL A 174 4.92 -2.96 12.19
N ALA A 175 4.09 -2.49 11.26
CA ALA A 175 2.76 -3.00 11.04
C ALA A 175 2.68 -3.64 9.65
N TYR A 176 2.35 -4.92 9.60
CA TYR A 176 2.16 -5.68 8.38
C TYR A 176 0.69 -5.67 8.00
N ILE A 177 0.39 -5.30 6.76
CA ILE A 177 -0.98 -5.21 6.24
C ILE A 177 -1.12 -6.20 5.09
N PRO A 178 -1.84 -7.32 5.32
CA PRO A 178 -2.10 -8.29 4.28
C PRO A 178 -3.14 -7.77 3.29
N VAL A 179 -2.87 -7.96 2.01
CA VAL A 179 -3.75 -7.64 0.89
C VAL A 179 -3.94 -8.90 0.07
N LYS A 180 -5.17 -9.28 -0.22
CA LYS A 180 -5.50 -10.50 -0.96
C LYS A 180 -5.88 -10.16 -2.39
N PRO A 181 -5.29 -10.83 -3.39
CA PRO A 181 -5.67 -10.63 -4.78
C PRO A 181 -7.04 -11.25 -5.05
N LEU A 182 -7.83 -10.59 -5.89
CA LEU A 182 -9.06 -11.12 -6.46
C LEU A 182 -8.75 -11.70 -7.83
N LEU A 183 -9.05 -12.96 -8.01
CA LEU A 183 -8.83 -13.71 -9.24
C LEU A 183 -10.14 -13.87 -10.01
N THR A 184 -10.00 -14.10 -11.28
CA THR A 184 -11.09 -14.46 -12.18
C THR A 184 -10.90 -15.89 -12.64
N LEU A 185 -11.91 -16.70 -12.44
CA LEU A 185 -12.04 -18.01 -13.05
C LEU A 185 -12.67 -17.83 -14.42
N THR A 186 -11.98 -18.19 -15.46
CA THR A 186 -12.51 -18.19 -16.83
C THR A 186 -12.57 -19.60 -17.38
N GLY A 187 -13.45 -19.84 -18.33
CA GLY A 187 -13.49 -21.14 -18.99
C GLY A 187 -14.27 -21.10 -20.29
N ILE A 188 -14.14 -22.18 -21.06
CA ILE A 188 -14.87 -22.40 -22.28
C ILE A 188 -15.54 -23.76 -22.23
N VAL A 189 -16.79 -23.80 -22.68
CA VAL A 189 -17.54 -25.05 -22.83
C VAL A 189 -17.41 -25.52 -24.28
N ASN A 190 -16.91 -26.74 -24.44
CA ASN A 190 -16.85 -27.43 -25.72
C ASN A 190 -17.94 -28.49 -25.79
N VAL A 191 -18.68 -28.51 -26.87
CA VAL A 191 -19.60 -29.60 -27.20
C VAL A 191 -18.90 -30.53 -28.18
N ASP A 192 -18.71 -31.79 -27.77
CA ASP A 192 -17.99 -32.78 -28.58
C ASP A 192 -18.65 -32.99 -29.93
N SER A 193 -17.84 -33.26 -30.94
CA SER A 193 -18.31 -33.52 -32.31
C SER A 193 -19.14 -34.81 -32.42
N SER A 194 -18.94 -35.80 -31.54
CA SER A 194 -19.73 -37.03 -31.49
C SER A 194 -21.21 -36.79 -31.24
N LEU A 195 -21.58 -35.68 -30.63
CA LEU A 195 -22.95 -35.27 -30.38
C LEU A 195 -23.71 -34.80 -31.64
N ASN A 196 -23.01 -34.63 -32.77
CA ASN A 196 -23.59 -34.24 -34.07
C ASN A 196 -24.58 -33.04 -34.01
N LYS A 197 -24.30 -32.08 -33.09
CA LYS A 197 -25.17 -30.91 -32.88
C LYS A 197 -24.81 -29.79 -33.87
N THR A 198 -25.84 -29.17 -34.40
CA THR A 198 -25.72 -27.94 -35.19
C THR A 198 -25.23 -26.76 -34.32
N LEU A 199 -24.75 -25.68 -34.94
CA LEU A 199 -24.31 -24.49 -34.21
C LEU A 199 -25.40 -23.93 -33.28
N ASN A 200 -26.65 -23.82 -33.80
CA ASN A 200 -27.77 -23.30 -33.04
C ASN A 200 -28.11 -24.21 -31.81
N GLU A 201 -28.01 -25.52 -31.98
CA GLU A 201 -28.21 -26.47 -30.89
C GLU A 201 -27.10 -26.36 -29.84
N LYS A 202 -25.83 -26.14 -30.26
CA LYS A 202 -24.72 -25.90 -29.33
C LYS A 202 -24.92 -24.61 -28.51
N ILE A 203 -25.34 -23.53 -29.17
CA ILE A 203 -25.65 -22.27 -28.48
C ILE A 203 -26.82 -22.48 -27.48
N ALA A 204 -27.85 -23.19 -27.85
CA ALA A 204 -28.94 -23.51 -26.92
C ALA A 204 -28.45 -24.31 -25.71
N MET A 205 -27.57 -25.28 -25.92
CA MET A 205 -26.98 -26.08 -24.84
C MET A 205 -26.15 -25.23 -23.89
N PHE A 206 -25.40 -24.21 -24.37
CA PHE A 206 -24.64 -23.32 -23.47
C PHE A 206 -25.55 -22.59 -22.47
N GLY A 207 -26.73 -22.12 -22.91
CA GLY A 207 -27.72 -21.50 -22.04
C GLY A 207 -28.33 -22.44 -20.98
N GLU A 208 -28.19 -23.75 -21.18
CA GLU A 208 -28.70 -24.80 -20.26
C GLU A 208 -27.60 -25.28 -19.25
N ILE A 209 -26.40 -24.74 -19.32
CA ILE A 209 -25.29 -25.09 -18.43
C ILE A 209 -25.21 -24.07 -17.31
N LEU A 210 -25.21 -24.55 -16.08
CA LEU A 210 -24.99 -23.75 -14.89
C LEU A 210 -23.69 -24.18 -14.22
N ILE A 211 -22.75 -23.23 -14.12
CA ILE A 211 -21.45 -23.41 -13.49
C ILE A 211 -21.48 -22.71 -12.14
N LYS A 212 -21.25 -23.45 -11.06
CA LYS A 212 -21.27 -22.94 -9.68
C LYS A 212 -19.89 -23.10 -9.05
N VAL A 213 -19.41 -22.05 -8.40
CA VAL A 213 -18.24 -22.12 -7.52
C VAL A 213 -18.70 -22.20 -6.08
N LYS A 214 -18.24 -23.22 -5.38
CA LYS A 214 -18.53 -23.44 -3.96
C LYS A 214 -17.24 -23.38 -3.15
N ASP A 215 -17.34 -22.95 -1.91
CA ASP A 215 -16.25 -23.11 -0.97
C ASP A 215 -16.09 -24.59 -0.52
N ILE A 216 -15.04 -24.86 0.24
CA ILE A 216 -14.76 -26.22 0.77
C ILE A 216 -15.86 -26.72 1.75
N SER A 217 -16.74 -25.83 2.23
CA SER A 217 -17.91 -26.21 3.05
C SER A 217 -19.15 -26.57 2.21
N GLY A 218 -19.07 -26.43 0.88
CA GLY A 218 -20.16 -26.65 -0.05
C GLY A 218 -21.12 -25.47 -0.24
N LYS A 219 -20.80 -24.30 0.35
CA LYS A 219 -21.58 -23.07 0.16
C LYS A 219 -21.29 -22.49 -1.22
N VAL A 220 -22.35 -22.23 -1.98
CA VAL A 220 -22.24 -21.54 -3.28
C VAL A 220 -21.78 -20.09 -3.04
N LEU A 221 -20.70 -19.72 -3.69
CA LEU A 221 -20.14 -18.36 -3.64
C LEU A 221 -20.62 -17.52 -4.82
N ASP A 222 -20.60 -18.11 -6.02
CA ASP A 222 -21.03 -17.45 -7.24
C ASP A 222 -21.40 -18.49 -8.31
N MET A 223 -22.03 -18.04 -9.41
CA MET A 223 -22.43 -18.89 -10.52
C MET A 223 -22.40 -18.13 -11.84
N ALA A 224 -22.15 -18.85 -12.93
CA ALA A 224 -22.17 -18.33 -14.28
C ALA A 224 -22.90 -19.28 -15.23
N ILE A 225 -23.44 -18.70 -16.31
CA ILE A 225 -23.95 -19.39 -17.49
C ILE A 225 -23.04 -19.00 -18.63
N PRO A 226 -22.54 -19.94 -19.47
CA PRO A 226 -21.74 -19.63 -20.62
C PRO A 226 -22.50 -18.73 -21.61
N ASP A 227 -21.78 -17.86 -22.30
CA ASP A 227 -22.33 -17.04 -23.37
C ASP A 227 -22.53 -17.84 -24.68
N GLU A 228 -22.96 -17.16 -25.74
CA GLU A 228 -23.18 -17.78 -27.07
C GLU A 228 -21.93 -18.41 -27.69
N THR A 229 -20.75 -18.03 -27.20
CA THR A 229 -19.44 -18.59 -27.61
C THR A 229 -18.98 -19.72 -26.71
N GLY A 230 -19.75 -20.04 -25.68
CA GLY A 230 -19.42 -21.05 -24.67
C GLY A 230 -18.48 -20.54 -23.59
N ILE A 231 -18.16 -19.24 -23.55
CA ILE A 231 -17.26 -18.66 -22.56
C ILE A 231 -18.03 -18.31 -21.28
N PHE A 232 -17.42 -18.60 -20.14
CA PHE A 232 -17.92 -18.17 -18.83
C PHE A 232 -16.83 -17.50 -18.01
N GLU A 233 -17.25 -16.62 -17.11
CA GLU A 233 -16.36 -15.89 -16.21
C GLU A 233 -16.99 -15.74 -14.82
N ILE A 234 -16.20 -16.00 -13.77
CA ILE A 234 -16.55 -15.78 -12.37
C ILE A 234 -15.43 -15.01 -11.72
N SER A 235 -15.69 -13.77 -11.34
CA SER A 235 -14.68 -12.83 -10.82
C SER A 235 -14.75 -12.70 -9.30
N GLY A 236 -13.71 -12.14 -8.69
CA GLY A 236 -13.70 -11.82 -7.25
C GLY A 236 -13.36 -12.99 -6.34
N LEU A 237 -12.76 -14.04 -6.87
CA LEU A 237 -12.35 -15.21 -6.11
C LEU A 237 -10.95 -15.03 -5.51
N LEU A 238 -10.73 -15.55 -4.31
CA LEU A 238 -9.41 -15.56 -3.66
C LEU A 238 -8.56 -16.72 -4.20
N PRO A 239 -7.21 -16.65 -4.09
CA PRO A 239 -6.33 -17.76 -4.48
C PRO A 239 -6.41 -18.92 -3.47
N LYS A 240 -7.36 -19.80 -3.65
CA LYS A 240 -7.57 -21.00 -2.81
C LYS A 240 -8.28 -22.11 -3.56
N LYS A 241 -8.55 -23.23 -2.87
CA LYS A 241 -9.31 -24.35 -3.41
C LYS A 241 -10.82 -24.08 -3.39
N TYR A 242 -11.48 -24.52 -4.44
CA TYR A 242 -12.93 -24.45 -4.62
C TYR A 242 -13.46 -25.77 -5.18
N TYR A 243 -14.74 -26.04 -4.95
CA TYR A 243 -15.49 -27.00 -5.75
C TYR A 243 -16.12 -26.26 -6.92
N LEU A 244 -15.81 -26.74 -8.14
CA LEU A 244 -16.49 -26.31 -9.35
C LEU A 244 -17.56 -27.36 -9.67
N GLU A 245 -18.82 -26.95 -9.62
CA GLU A 245 -19.96 -27.78 -9.96
C GLU A 245 -20.55 -27.34 -11.30
N ILE A 246 -20.66 -28.27 -12.22
CA ILE A 246 -21.23 -28.05 -13.55
C ILE A 246 -22.52 -28.86 -13.64
N ILE A 247 -23.63 -28.21 -13.95
CA ILE A 247 -24.94 -28.79 -14.02
C ILE A 247 -25.53 -28.50 -15.40
N TYR A 248 -25.92 -29.52 -16.12
CA TYR A 248 -26.75 -29.36 -17.31
C TYR A 248 -28.23 -29.41 -16.93
N THR A 249 -28.97 -28.36 -17.28
CA THR A 249 -30.41 -28.22 -16.93
C THR A 249 -31.33 -28.54 -18.08
N GLY A 250 -30.80 -28.88 -19.25
CA GLY A 250 -31.58 -29.19 -20.45
C GLY A 250 -32.33 -30.54 -20.38
N ILE A 251 -33.10 -30.80 -21.43
CA ILE A 251 -34.00 -31.95 -21.51
C ILE A 251 -33.22 -33.25 -21.73
N ASP A 252 -32.03 -33.18 -22.32
CA ASP A 252 -31.15 -34.32 -22.53
C ASP A 252 -30.59 -34.83 -21.19
N LYS A 253 -31.25 -35.85 -20.63
CA LYS A 253 -30.91 -36.44 -19.30
C LYS A 253 -29.60 -37.23 -19.30
N ASN A 254 -28.82 -37.20 -20.36
CA ASN A 254 -27.56 -37.96 -20.49
C ASN A 254 -26.38 -37.28 -19.80
N PHE A 255 -26.52 -36.03 -19.40
CA PHE A 255 -25.44 -35.31 -18.71
C PHE A 255 -25.68 -35.36 -17.20
N GLU A 256 -24.80 -36.12 -16.53
CA GLU A 256 -24.75 -36.10 -15.07
C GLU A 256 -24.12 -34.81 -14.57
N LYS A 257 -24.47 -34.44 -13.35
CA LYS A 257 -23.79 -33.40 -12.60
C LYS A 257 -22.30 -33.76 -12.45
N TYR A 258 -21.44 -32.83 -12.76
CA TYR A 258 -20.00 -32.95 -12.57
C TYR A 258 -19.52 -32.02 -11.44
N GLU A 259 -18.63 -32.52 -10.59
CA GLU A 259 -18.06 -31.71 -9.49
C GLU A 259 -16.57 -32.06 -9.31
N GLU A 260 -15.72 -31.07 -9.28
CA GLU A 260 -14.28 -31.22 -9.12
C GLU A 260 -13.68 -30.13 -8.23
N ILE A 261 -12.57 -30.47 -7.56
CA ILE A 261 -11.80 -29.51 -6.77
C ILE A 261 -10.78 -28.84 -7.69
N ILE A 262 -10.90 -27.51 -7.82
CA ILE A 262 -9.97 -26.67 -8.54
C ILE A 262 -9.13 -25.82 -7.57
N GLN A 263 -7.89 -25.52 -7.95
CA GLN A 263 -7.00 -24.60 -7.25
C GLN A 263 -6.81 -23.34 -8.10
N LEU A 264 -7.21 -22.18 -7.60
CA LEU A 264 -6.89 -20.90 -8.20
C LEU A 264 -5.57 -20.37 -7.65
N SER A 265 -4.69 -19.89 -8.53
CA SER A 265 -3.36 -19.38 -8.18
C SER A 265 -3.15 -17.95 -8.70
N TYR A 266 -2.53 -17.11 -7.89
CA TYR A 266 -2.15 -15.75 -8.28
C TYR A 266 -1.00 -15.72 -9.29
N PHE A 267 -0.11 -16.71 -9.26
CA PHE A 267 1.06 -16.76 -10.13
C PHE A 267 0.75 -17.25 -11.55
N ASP A 268 -0.38 -17.89 -11.76
CA ASP A 268 -0.84 -18.34 -13.07
C ASP A 268 -1.37 -17.15 -13.89
N LYS A 269 -0.47 -16.33 -14.43
CA LYS A 269 -0.77 -15.00 -14.98
C LYS A 269 -1.54 -14.98 -16.30
N THR A 270 -1.58 -16.06 -17.06
CA THR A 270 -2.19 -16.02 -18.40
C THR A 270 -3.30 -17.05 -18.60
N ASP A 271 -3.07 -18.30 -18.25
CA ASP A 271 -4.05 -19.37 -18.52
C ASP A 271 -4.31 -20.31 -17.33
N GLY A 272 -3.63 -20.10 -16.21
CA GLY A 272 -3.67 -21.01 -15.07
C GLY A 272 -5.01 -21.08 -14.31
N ASN A 273 -5.88 -20.09 -14.52
CA ASN A 273 -7.25 -20.12 -14.01
C ASN A 273 -8.29 -20.27 -15.13
N MET A 274 -7.85 -20.76 -16.28
CA MET A 274 -8.71 -21.07 -17.42
C MET A 274 -8.98 -22.57 -17.50
N PHE A 275 -10.24 -22.94 -17.63
CA PHE A 275 -10.71 -24.32 -17.65
C PHE A 275 -11.47 -24.61 -18.94
N VAL A 276 -11.42 -25.85 -19.40
CA VAL A 276 -12.16 -26.34 -20.54
C VAL A 276 -13.14 -27.39 -20.04
N VAL A 277 -14.42 -27.10 -20.17
CA VAL A 277 -15.51 -28.01 -19.88
C VAL A 277 -15.90 -28.71 -21.17
N ASN A 278 -15.73 -30.02 -21.23
CA ASN A 278 -16.12 -30.82 -22.40
C ASN A 278 -17.43 -31.55 -22.11
N LEU A 279 -18.42 -31.33 -22.96
CA LEU A 279 -19.68 -32.11 -22.99
C LEU A 279 -19.50 -33.29 -23.96
N LEU A 280 -19.34 -34.46 -23.42
CA LEU A 280 -19.23 -35.72 -24.14
C LEU A 280 -20.61 -36.42 -24.25
N GLU A 281 -20.70 -37.47 -25.01
CA GLU A 281 -21.98 -38.17 -25.27
C GLU A 281 -22.72 -38.62 -23.99
N ASN A 282 -21.97 -39.01 -22.95
CA ASN A 282 -22.56 -39.49 -21.67
C ASN A 282 -21.82 -38.92 -20.43
N ALA A 283 -21.03 -37.88 -20.57
CA ALA A 283 -20.23 -37.36 -19.47
C ALA A 283 -19.91 -35.87 -19.63
N ILE A 284 -19.56 -35.24 -18.51
CA ILE A 284 -18.91 -33.92 -18.48
C ILE A 284 -17.51 -34.16 -17.98
N SER A 285 -16.51 -33.54 -18.62
CA SER A 285 -15.12 -33.52 -18.13
C SER A 285 -14.59 -32.11 -18.02
N LEU A 286 -13.62 -31.90 -17.13
CA LEU A 286 -12.96 -30.64 -16.88
C LEU A 286 -11.46 -30.81 -17.09
N ASN A 287 -10.84 -29.95 -17.89
CA ASN A 287 -9.41 -29.89 -18.08
C ASN A 287 -8.92 -28.45 -17.79
N LYS A 288 -7.80 -28.32 -17.11
CA LYS A 288 -7.12 -27.04 -16.95
C LYS A 288 -6.38 -26.73 -18.24
N LYS A 289 -6.56 -25.52 -18.81
CA LYS A 289 -5.84 -25.12 -20.02
C LYS A 289 -4.33 -25.05 -19.73
N GLY A 290 -3.52 -25.77 -20.47
CA GLY A 290 -2.06 -25.88 -20.27
C GLY A 290 -1.58 -27.22 -19.71
N GLU A 291 -2.46 -28.05 -19.18
CA GLU A 291 -2.16 -29.46 -18.88
C GLU A 291 -2.46 -30.31 -20.12
N TYR A 292 -1.62 -30.17 -21.14
CA TYR A 292 -1.60 -31.19 -22.20
C TYR A 292 -0.78 -32.38 -21.70
N GLU A 293 -1.42 -33.52 -21.52
CA GLU A 293 -0.72 -34.77 -21.45
C GLU A 293 0.06 -34.94 -22.78
N VAL A 294 1.37 -34.96 -22.66
CA VAL A 294 2.27 -35.38 -23.76
C VAL A 294 2.14 -36.92 -23.78
N GLU A 295 1.34 -37.44 -24.68
CA GLU A 295 1.39 -38.87 -25.05
C GLU A 295 2.74 -39.23 -25.73
#